data_5e0514abfba0ed8a747ac619140ac19a
#
_entry.id   5e0514abfba0ed8a747ac619140ac19a
#
_cell.length_a   1.000
_cell.length_b   1.000
_cell.length_c   1.000
_cell.angle_alpha   90.00
_cell.angle_beta   90.00
_cell.angle_gamma   90.00
#
_symmetry.space_group_name_H-M   'P 1'
#
loop_
_entity.id
_entity.type
_entity.pdbx_description
1 polymer ?
#
loop_
_entity_poly.entity_id
_entity_poly.type
_entity_poly.pdbx_seq_one_letter_code
_entity_poly.pdbx_strand_id
1 'polypeptide(L)'
;AFYIVNKCSFSGLTESSSFSKMASQNNFTQRGIDRLPGFQKIIENWNITNLSYEALMDEYSERKSFIYLDPPYAIKDSLYGKKGSMHKGFNHDTFSRDCSDCSINMLVSYNSGQLVKDRFQEWNMAEFEHTYTLRSVGKYMREQKERKELLLMNYGKKPKVQLTFEGCYNFNRLKKEGLVDG
;
A
#
# COMPACT_ATOMS: atom_id res chain seq x y z
N ALA A 1 -14.01 -14.52 -11.89
CA ALA A 1 -12.81 -15.37 -11.95
C ALA A 1 -11.79 -15.02 -10.86
N PHE A 2 -11.30 -13.77 -10.77
CA PHE A 2 -10.25 -13.33 -9.82
C PHE A 2 -10.51 -13.73 -8.35
N TYR A 3 -11.70 -13.46 -7.83
CA TYR A 3 -12.06 -13.80 -6.45
C TYR A 3 -11.89 -15.29 -6.15
N ILE A 4 -12.33 -16.16 -7.05
CA ILE A 4 -12.21 -17.62 -6.90
C ILE A 4 -10.73 -18.02 -6.88
N VAL A 5 -9.94 -17.54 -7.85
CA VAL A 5 -8.51 -17.84 -7.93
C VAL A 5 -7.80 -17.39 -6.67
N ASN A 6 -8.03 -16.16 -6.21
CA ASN A 6 -7.43 -15.64 -5.00
C ASN A 6 -7.80 -16.46 -3.74
N LYS A 7 -9.07 -16.83 -3.57
CA LYS A 7 -9.54 -17.57 -2.38
C LYS A 7 -9.18 -19.04 -2.38
N CYS A 8 -8.96 -19.64 -3.56
CA CYS A 8 -8.67 -21.06 -3.69
C CYS A 8 -7.18 -21.37 -3.94
N SER A 9 -6.33 -20.37 -4.05
CA SER A 9 -4.91 -20.55 -4.30
C SER A 9 -4.08 -20.56 -3.01
N PHE A 10 -2.90 -21.14 -3.06
CA PHE A 10 -1.93 -21.09 -1.97
C PHE A 10 -1.51 -19.64 -1.72
N SER A 11 -1.61 -19.19 -0.47
CA SER A 11 -1.30 -17.81 -0.05
C SER A 11 -2.07 -16.69 -0.77
N GLY A 12 -3.17 -17.00 -1.48
CA GLY A 12 -3.96 -16.00 -2.22
C GLY A 12 -3.27 -15.47 -3.49
N LEU A 13 -2.19 -16.10 -3.93
CA LEU A 13 -1.47 -15.69 -5.14
C LEU A 13 -2.28 -16.04 -6.38
N THR A 14 -2.38 -15.12 -7.34
CA THR A 14 -3.21 -15.30 -8.54
C THR A 14 -2.43 -15.71 -9.78
N GLU A 15 -1.15 -15.33 -9.89
CA GLU A 15 -0.35 -15.57 -11.10
C GLU A 15 0.70 -16.66 -10.96
N SER A 16 1.14 -16.97 -9.75
CA SER A 16 2.27 -17.88 -9.51
C SER A 16 1.95 -18.96 -8.49
N SER A 17 0.66 -19.30 -8.35
CA SER A 17 0.22 -20.25 -7.33
C SER A 17 -0.58 -21.41 -7.93
N SER A 18 -0.60 -22.50 -7.18
CA SER A 18 -1.43 -23.67 -7.46
C SER A 18 -2.69 -23.66 -6.60
N PHE A 19 -3.69 -24.44 -7.01
CA PHE A 19 -4.88 -24.71 -6.21
C PHE A 19 -4.50 -25.30 -4.84
N SER A 20 -5.11 -24.78 -3.81
CA SER A 20 -4.98 -25.29 -2.44
C SER A 20 -6.33 -25.77 -1.92
N LYS A 21 -6.48 -27.06 -1.68
CA LYS A 21 -7.71 -27.66 -1.10
C LYS A 21 -8.03 -27.00 0.26
N MET A 22 -7.03 -26.80 1.10
CA MET A 22 -7.23 -26.16 2.41
C MET A 22 -7.67 -24.70 2.27
N ALA A 23 -7.07 -23.92 1.36
CA ALA A 23 -7.47 -22.55 1.12
C ALA A 23 -8.90 -22.48 0.55
N SER A 24 -9.26 -23.36 -0.39
CA SER A 24 -10.60 -23.39 -0.96
C SER A 24 -11.69 -23.70 0.08
N GLN A 25 -11.39 -24.57 1.04
CA GLN A 25 -12.34 -24.92 2.10
C GLN A 25 -12.48 -23.82 3.16
N ASN A 26 -11.40 -23.12 3.48
CA ASN A 26 -11.36 -22.14 4.56
C ASN A 26 -11.66 -20.69 4.12
N ASN A 27 -11.27 -20.32 2.89
CA ASN A 27 -11.31 -18.94 2.42
C ASN A 27 -12.41 -18.68 1.38
N PHE A 28 -12.81 -19.69 0.61
CA PHE A 28 -13.91 -19.57 -0.37
C PHE A 28 -15.22 -20.02 0.29
N THR A 29 -15.88 -19.09 0.95
CA THR A 29 -17.08 -19.35 1.78
C THR A 29 -18.32 -18.67 1.18
N GLN A 30 -19.49 -19.24 1.43
CA GLN A 30 -20.78 -18.64 1.03
C GLN A 30 -20.90 -17.21 1.60
N ARG A 31 -20.58 -17.02 2.89
CA ARG A 31 -20.57 -15.68 3.51
C ARG A 31 -19.68 -14.67 2.76
N GLY A 32 -18.54 -15.11 2.24
CA GLY A 32 -17.64 -14.28 1.45
C GLY A 32 -18.26 -13.85 0.12
N ILE A 33 -18.98 -14.78 -0.54
CA ILE A 33 -19.70 -14.54 -1.79
C ILE A 33 -20.87 -13.57 -1.56
N ASP A 34 -21.66 -13.78 -0.51
CA ASP A 34 -22.83 -12.96 -0.16
C ASP A 34 -22.48 -11.50 0.13
N ARG A 35 -21.22 -11.21 0.50
CA ARG A 35 -20.73 -9.86 0.73
C ARG A 35 -20.33 -9.10 -0.54
N LEU A 36 -20.10 -9.79 -1.67
CA LEU A 36 -19.64 -9.15 -2.91
C LEU A 36 -20.58 -8.04 -3.43
N PRO A 37 -21.94 -8.24 -3.43
CA PRO A 37 -22.84 -7.17 -3.85
C PRO A 37 -22.74 -5.88 -2.99
N GLY A 38 -22.40 -6.02 -1.72
CA GLY A 38 -22.15 -4.88 -0.84
C GLY A 38 -20.92 -4.05 -1.27
N PHE A 39 -19.85 -4.73 -1.67
CA PHE A 39 -18.66 -4.05 -2.21
C PHE A 39 -18.95 -3.36 -3.55
N GLN A 40 -19.76 -3.98 -4.41
CA GLN A 40 -20.17 -3.37 -5.67
C GLN A 40 -20.83 -2.00 -5.46
N LYS A 41 -21.71 -1.88 -4.46
CA LYS A 41 -22.36 -0.60 -4.12
C LYS A 41 -21.35 0.45 -3.64
N ILE A 42 -20.31 0.04 -2.90
CA ILE A 42 -19.29 0.97 -2.41
C ILE A 42 -18.48 1.57 -3.56
N ILE A 43 -18.15 0.77 -4.58
CA ILE A 43 -17.33 1.20 -5.72
C ILE A 43 -18.14 1.67 -6.93
N GLU A 44 -19.45 1.76 -6.80
CA GLU A 44 -20.38 2.08 -7.92
C GLU A 44 -20.02 3.38 -8.63
N ASN A 45 -19.56 4.38 -7.87
CA ASN A 45 -19.17 5.69 -8.38
C ASN A 45 -17.67 5.85 -8.59
N TRP A 46 -16.89 4.77 -8.47
CA TRP A 46 -15.45 4.83 -8.71
C TRP A 46 -15.13 4.73 -10.19
N ASN A 47 -14.25 5.59 -10.67
CA ASN A 47 -13.65 5.43 -12.00
C ASN A 47 -12.45 4.49 -11.89
N ILE A 48 -12.64 3.21 -12.22
CA ILE A 48 -11.59 2.19 -12.14
C ILE A 48 -10.90 2.11 -13.49
N THR A 49 -9.59 2.39 -13.51
CA THR A 49 -8.78 2.42 -14.73
C THR A 49 -7.60 1.45 -14.62
N ASN A 50 -6.97 1.15 -15.75
CA ASN A 50 -5.71 0.42 -15.83
C ASN A 50 -4.67 1.30 -16.55
N LEU A 51 -4.49 2.52 -16.07
CA LEU A 51 -3.53 3.49 -16.56
C LEU A 51 -2.23 3.43 -15.74
N SER A 52 -1.15 3.97 -16.28
CA SER A 52 0.06 4.22 -15.51
C SER A 52 -0.14 5.39 -14.53
N TYR A 53 0.68 5.47 -13.50
CA TYR A 53 0.60 6.56 -12.52
C TYR A 53 0.89 7.92 -13.17
N GLU A 54 1.79 7.97 -14.15
CA GLU A 54 2.13 9.19 -14.89
C GLU A 54 0.91 9.74 -15.62
N ALA A 55 0.18 8.87 -16.34
CA ALA A 55 -1.03 9.27 -17.05
C ALA A 55 -2.11 9.81 -16.13
N LEU A 56 -2.24 9.24 -14.91
CA LEU A 56 -3.17 9.74 -13.90
C LEU A 56 -2.72 11.08 -13.30
N MET A 57 -1.43 11.26 -13.05
CA MET A 57 -0.88 12.53 -12.58
C MET A 57 -1.15 13.65 -13.59
N ASP A 58 -0.92 13.39 -14.88
CA ASP A 58 -1.18 14.35 -15.95
C ASP A 58 -2.67 14.70 -16.06
N GLU A 59 -3.55 13.68 -16.03
CA GLU A 59 -5.00 13.89 -16.14
C GLU A 59 -5.58 14.77 -15.02
N TYR A 60 -5.01 14.64 -13.80
CA TYR A 60 -5.53 15.33 -12.62
C TYR A 60 -4.69 16.52 -12.16
N SER A 61 -3.64 16.91 -12.91
CA SER A 61 -2.68 17.96 -12.54
C SER A 61 -3.31 19.33 -12.26
N GLU A 62 -4.38 19.69 -12.98
CA GLU A 62 -5.08 20.98 -12.84
C GLU A 62 -6.27 20.91 -11.87
N ARG A 63 -6.57 19.76 -11.29
CA ARG A 63 -7.72 19.57 -10.40
C ARG A 63 -7.28 19.68 -8.94
N LYS A 64 -8.20 20.14 -8.06
CA LYS A 64 -8.01 19.99 -6.60
C LYS A 64 -8.14 18.53 -6.22
N SER A 65 -7.06 17.78 -6.43
CA SER A 65 -7.01 16.34 -6.26
C SER A 65 -6.06 15.97 -5.13
N PHE A 66 -6.22 14.77 -4.63
CA PHE A 66 -5.32 14.11 -3.70
C PHE A 66 -5.00 12.73 -4.26
N ILE A 67 -3.73 12.35 -4.30
CA ILE A 67 -3.29 11.05 -4.83
C ILE A 67 -2.69 10.22 -3.70
N TYR A 68 -3.18 8.98 -3.55
CA TYR A 68 -2.51 7.95 -2.77
C TYR A 68 -1.79 6.99 -3.72
N LEU A 69 -0.50 6.76 -3.47
CA LEU A 69 0.36 5.90 -4.27
C LEU A 69 0.92 4.76 -3.42
N ASP A 70 0.79 3.54 -3.92
CA ASP A 70 1.33 2.32 -3.32
C ASP A 70 2.20 1.58 -4.37
N PRO A 71 3.41 2.10 -4.65
CA PRO A 71 4.31 1.52 -5.65
C PRO A 71 4.86 0.17 -5.18
N PRO A 72 5.42 -0.65 -6.10
CA PRO A 72 6.22 -1.81 -5.71
C PRO A 72 7.32 -1.40 -4.73
N TYR A 73 7.44 -2.09 -3.60
CA TYR A 73 8.42 -1.72 -2.58
C TYR A 73 9.86 -1.93 -3.06
N ALA A 74 10.77 -1.05 -2.66
CA ALA A 74 12.20 -1.12 -2.99
C ALA A 74 12.92 -2.21 -2.16
N ILE A 75 12.46 -3.46 -2.27
CA ILE A 75 13.03 -4.63 -1.60
C ILE A 75 13.59 -5.62 -2.63
N LYS A 76 14.50 -6.48 -2.21
CA LYS A 76 15.13 -7.48 -3.10
C LYS A 76 14.22 -8.66 -3.48
N ASP A 77 12.97 -8.68 -3.01
CA ASP A 77 12.04 -9.80 -3.21
C ASP A 77 11.30 -9.72 -4.56
N SER A 78 10.93 -10.88 -5.09
CA SER A 78 10.22 -11.01 -6.36
C SER A 78 8.71 -11.21 -6.13
N LEU A 79 8.08 -10.33 -5.34
CA LEU A 79 6.71 -10.53 -4.83
C LEU A 79 5.62 -10.29 -5.88
N TYR A 80 5.84 -9.41 -6.85
CA TYR A 80 4.81 -8.97 -7.79
C TYR A 80 5.14 -9.32 -9.23
N GLY A 81 4.13 -9.81 -9.98
CA GLY A 81 4.23 -10.21 -11.37
C GLY A 81 4.91 -11.56 -11.60
N LYS A 82 4.83 -12.07 -12.83
CA LYS A 82 5.46 -13.34 -13.21
C LYS A 82 6.97 -13.28 -13.01
N LYS A 83 7.51 -14.06 -12.07
CA LYS A 83 8.94 -14.05 -11.68
C LYS A 83 9.45 -12.69 -11.16
N GLY A 84 8.56 -11.86 -10.59
CA GLY A 84 8.93 -10.55 -10.06
C GLY A 84 9.12 -9.46 -11.14
N SER A 85 8.54 -9.63 -12.33
CA SER A 85 8.72 -8.69 -13.45
C SER A 85 8.24 -7.28 -13.14
N MET A 86 7.11 -7.15 -12.43
CA MET A 86 6.58 -5.83 -12.03
C MET A 86 7.44 -5.15 -10.96
N HIS A 87 8.16 -5.91 -10.17
CA HIS A 87 9.04 -5.41 -9.11
C HIS A 87 10.41 -4.97 -9.67
N LYS A 88 10.97 -5.80 -10.54
CA LYS A 88 12.31 -5.57 -11.11
C LYS A 88 12.35 -4.48 -12.17
N GLY A 89 11.21 -4.22 -12.84
CA GLY A 89 11.09 -3.22 -13.90
C GLY A 89 10.69 -1.83 -13.41
N PHE A 90 10.31 -1.67 -12.13
CA PHE A 90 9.87 -0.38 -11.60
C PHE A 90 11.07 0.53 -11.30
N ASN A 91 11.09 1.70 -11.94
CA ASN A 91 12.17 2.68 -11.77
C ASN A 91 11.83 3.64 -10.62
N HIS A 92 12.37 3.35 -9.44
CA HIS A 92 12.13 4.14 -8.23
C HIS A 92 12.70 5.57 -8.30
N ASP A 93 13.75 5.80 -9.07
CA ASP A 93 14.36 7.14 -9.24
C ASP A 93 13.48 8.01 -10.13
N THR A 94 12.98 7.47 -11.23
CA THR A 94 12.00 8.15 -12.09
C THR A 94 10.73 8.44 -11.31
N PHE A 95 10.19 7.46 -10.62
CA PHE A 95 8.98 7.60 -9.80
C PHE A 95 9.10 8.74 -8.77
N SER A 96 10.21 8.78 -8.02
CA SER A 96 10.39 9.83 -6.99
C SER A 96 10.52 11.22 -7.60
N ARG A 97 11.15 11.35 -8.77
CA ARG A 97 11.25 12.61 -9.50
C ARG A 97 9.88 13.06 -10.00
N ASP A 98 9.12 12.18 -10.65
CA ASP A 98 7.78 12.49 -11.16
C ASP A 98 6.83 12.92 -10.02
N CYS A 99 6.91 12.25 -8.86
CA CYS A 99 6.20 12.66 -7.67
C CYS A 99 6.61 14.05 -7.16
N SER A 100 7.90 14.39 -7.23
CA SER A 100 8.44 15.68 -6.75
C SER A 100 8.10 16.83 -7.70
N ASP A 101 8.01 16.54 -8.99
CA ASP A 101 7.67 17.53 -10.03
C ASP A 101 6.16 17.80 -10.09
N CYS A 102 5.33 16.91 -9.51
CA CYS A 102 3.88 17.04 -9.50
C CYS A 102 3.39 17.93 -8.36
N SER A 103 2.50 18.88 -8.68
CA SER A 103 1.94 19.85 -7.73
C SER A 103 0.78 19.30 -6.88
N ILE A 104 0.29 18.11 -7.19
CA ILE A 104 -0.85 17.50 -6.48
C ILE A 104 -0.41 17.05 -5.07
N ASN A 105 -1.27 17.21 -4.07
CA ASN A 105 -1.01 16.65 -2.75
C ASN A 105 -0.99 15.12 -2.80
N MET A 106 0.10 14.52 -2.35
CA MET A 106 0.32 13.07 -2.42
C MET A 106 0.66 12.46 -1.09
N LEU A 107 0.14 11.26 -0.87
CA LEU A 107 0.55 10.33 0.17
C LEU A 107 1.10 9.08 -0.51
N VAL A 108 2.36 8.74 -0.24
CA VAL A 108 3.01 7.54 -0.79
C VAL A 108 3.33 6.58 0.34
N SER A 109 2.88 5.32 0.24
CA SER A 109 3.30 4.24 1.13
C SER A 109 4.54 3.53 0.57
N TYR A 110 5.50 3.26 1.42
CA TYR A 110 6.75 2.60 1.01
C TYR A 110 7.32 1.75 2.14
N ASN A 111 8.15 0.76 1.81
CA ASN A 111 8.99 0.15 2.84
C ASN A 111 10.02 1.16 3.33
N SER A 112 10.29 1.18 4.63
CA SER A 112 11.35 2.02 5.18
C SER A 112 12.73 1.51 4.74
N GLY A 113 13.55 2.43 4.24
CA GLY A 113 14.91 2.17 3.83
C GLY A 113 15.63 3.47 3.51
N GLN A 114 16.96 3.50 3.69
CA GLN A 114 17.74 4.72 3.50
C GLN A 114 17.59 5.28 2.08
N LEU A 115 17.63 4.42 1.05
CA LEU A 115 17.48 4.85 -0.35
C LEU A 115 16.12 5.52 -0.62
N VAL A 116 15.05 5.06 0.02
CA VAL A 116 13.73 5.69 -0.12
C VAL A 116 13.72 7.05 0.60
N LYS A 117 14.29 7.12 1.81
CA LYS A 117 14.40 8.37 2.56
C LYS A 117 15.24 9.42 1.82
N ASP A 118 16.32 9.00 1.16
CA ASP A 118 17.18 9.89 0.37
C ASP A 118 16.44 10.44 -0.87
N ARG A 119 15.63 9.61 -1.55
CA ARG A 119 14.83 10.03 -2.71
C ARG A 119 13.76 11.06 -2.37
N PHE A 120 13.18 10.97 -1.18
CA PHE A 120 12.08 11.81 -0.71
C PHE A 120 12.49 12.74 0.44
N GLN A 121 13.78 13.12 0.52
CA GLN A 121 14.33 13.90 1.65
C GLN A 121 13.61 15.23 1.93
N GLU A 122 13.00 15.83 0.91
CA GLU A 122 12.24 17.08 1.02
C GLU A 122 10.80 16.88 1.50
N TRP A 123 10.33 15.63 1.53
CA TRP A 123 8.96 15.28 1.92
C TRP A 123 8.83 15.10 3.43
N ASN A 124 7.61 15.26 3.92
CA ASN A 124 7.27 14.85 5.28
C ASN A 124 7.24 13.34 5.36
N MET A 125 7.82 12.76 6.42
CA MET A 125 7.92 11.31 6.59
C MET A 125 7.35 10.89 7.94
N ALA A 126 6.51 9.84 7.92
CA ALA A 126 6.08 9.14 9.12
C ALA A 126 6.50 7.67 9.00
N GLU A 127 7.32 7.20 9.92
CA GLU A 127 7.78 5.80 9.98
C GLU A 127 7.04 5.06 11.09
N PHE A 128 6.57 3.84 10.81
CA PHE A 128 5.88 3.02 11.79
C PHE A 128 6.20 1.54 11.61
N GLU A 129 6.13 0.83 12.72
CA GLU A 129 6.29 -0.62 12.70
C GLU A 129 5.00 -1.29 12.26
N HIS A 130 5.09 -2.15 11.25
CA HIS A 130 3.98 -2.96 10.80
C HIS A 130 4.28 -4.45 10.96
N THR A 131 3.51 -5.10 11.82
CA THR A 131 3.62 -6.55 12.00
C THR A 131 2.75 -7.25 10.96
N TYR A 132 3.36 -7.76 9.91
CA TYR A 132 2.66 -8.63 8.97
C TYR A 132 2.33 -9.96 9.64
N THR A 133 1.07 -10.20 9.92
CA THR A 133 0.55 -11.50 10.43
C THR A 133 0.42 -12.54 9.31
N LEU A 134 1.40 -12.66 8.43
CA LEU A 134 1.47 -13.80 7.55
C LEU A 134 1.94 -15.00 8.36
N ARG A 135 1.01 -15.90 8.67
CA ARG A 135 1.29 -17.22 9.22
C ARG A 135 2.02 -18.09 8.19
N SER A 136 3.25 -17.79 7.88
CA SER A 136 4.12 -18.69 7.12
C SER A 136 5.20 -19.24 8.04
N VAL A 137 5.18 -20.56 8.17
CA VAL A 137 6.08 -21.37 8.95
C VAL A 137 7.47 -21.32 8.33
N GLY A 138 8.52 -21.04 9.10
CA GLY A 138 9.91 -21.24 8.70
C GLY A 138 10.84 -20.03 8.90
N LYS A 139 12.05 -20.13 8.36
CA LYS A 139 13.15 -19.16 8.48
C LYS A 139 12.78 -17.71 8.12
N TYR A 140 11.76 -17.51 7.30
CA TYR A 140 11.21 -16.20 6.92
C TYR A 140 10.67 -15.36 8.10
N MET A 141 10.28 -16.02 9.20
CA MET A 141 9.74 -15.32 10.38
C MET A 141 10.77 -14.47 11.13
N ARG A 142 12.07 -14.77 11.01
CA ARG A 142 13.12 -14.01 11.73
C ARG A 142 13.48 -12.69 11.03
N GLU A 143 13.36 -12.63 9.71
CA GLU A 143 13.63 -11.41 8.93
C GLU A 143 12.41 -10.47 8.82
N GLN A 144 11.20 -10.98 9.09
CA GLN A 144 9.96 -10.17 9.04
C GLN A 144 9.70 -9.36 10.32
N LYS A 145 10.44 -9.60 11.39
CA LYS A 145 10.20 -8.98 12.71
C LYS A 145 10.46 -7.48 12.79
N GLU A 146 11.07 -6.88 11.77
CA GLU A 146 11.51 -5.48 11.80
C GLU A 146 11.22 -4.71 10.50
N ARG A 147 10.19 -5.08 9.76
CA ARG A 147 9.82 -4.28 8.58
C ARG A 147 9.07 -3.05 9.04
N LYS A 148 9.71 -1.91 8.85
CA LYS A 148 9.09 -0.60 9.05
C LYS A 148 8.49 -0.13 7.75
N GLU A 149 7.30 0.43 7.85
CA GLU A 149 6.60 1.11 6.77
C GLU A 149 6.86 2.62 6.86
N LEU A 150 6.81 3.28 5.72
CA LEU A 150 7.05 4.70 5.58
C LEU A 150 5.88 5.34 4.83
N LEU A 151 5.30 6.37 5.41
CA LEU A 151 4.38 7.26 4.73
C LEU A 151 5.11 8.55 4.37
N LEU A 152 5.03 8.92 3.11
CA LEU A 152 5.68 10.09 2.53
C LEU A 152 4.60 11.06 2.06
N MET A 153 4.73 12.33 2.43
CA MET A 153 3.75 13.38 2.14
C MET A 153 4.47 14.61 1.58
N ASN A 154 4.05 15.12 0.42
CA ASN A 154 4.56 16.35 -0.15
C ASN A 154 3.84 17.60 0.38
N TYR A 155 2.93 17.45 1.34
CA TYR A 155 2.11 18.51 1.92
C TYR A 155 2.27 18.56 3.44
N GLY A 156 1.71 19.63 4.03
CA GLY A 156 1.78 19.86 5.48
C GLY A 156 3.09 20.50 5.93
N LYS A 157 3.18 20.84 7.21
CA LYS A 157 4.43 21.32 7.81
C LYS A 157 5.28 20.12 8.21
N LYS A 158 6.60 20.19 7.95
CA LYS A 158 7.52 19.15 8.44
C LYS A 158 7.31 18.97 9.95
N PRO A 159 6.95 17.77 10.42
CA PRO A 159 6.74 17.56 11.84
C PRO A 159 8.05 17.83 12.58
N LYS A 160 7.98 18.59 13.69
CA LYS A 160 9.14 18.88 14.55
C LYS A 160 9.67 17.62 15.27
N VAL A 161 8.89 16.55 15.27
CA VAL A 161 9.18 15.25 15.89
C VAL A 161 8.74 14.15 14.93
N GLN A 162 9.56 13.10 14.81
CA GLN A 162 9.21 11.91 14.05
C GLN A 162 7.94 11.29 14.66
N LEU A 163 6.84 11.32 13.90
CA LEU A 163 5.57 10.74 14.36
C LEU A 163 5.73 9.21 14.35
N THR A 164 5.72 8.60 15.52
CA THR A 164 5.56 7.16 15.64
C THR A 164 4.07 6.83 15.64
N PHE A 165 3.65 5.81 14.90
CA PHE A 165 2.24 5.45 14.69
C PHE A 165 1.52 4.95 15.97
N GLU A 166 2.25 4.67 17.04
CA GLU A 166 1.66 4.35 18.37
C GLU A 166 0.71 5.44 18.88
N GLY A 167 0.89 6.69 18.44
CA GLY A 167 -0.01 7.80 18.77
C GLY A 167 -1.30 7.84 17.97
N CYS A 168 -1.36 7.24 16.79
CA CYS A 168 -2.51 7.37 15.87
C CYS A 168 -3.63 6.36 16.10
N TYR A 169 -3.38 5.23 16.77
CA TYR A 169 -4.42 4.24 17.10
C TYR A 169 -5.36 4.66 18.23
N ASN A 170 -5.07 5.73 18.94
CA ASN A 170 -5.96 6.21 19.98
C ASN A 170 -6.81 7.38 19.48
N PHE A 171 -7.82 7.04 18.67
CA PHE A 171 -8.80 8.01 18.13
C PHE A 171 -9.44 8.87 19.23
N ASN A 172 -9.61 8.30 20.43
CA ASN A 172 -10.11 9.02 21.62
C ASN A 172 -9.10 10.03 22.18
N ARG A 173 -7.80 9.83 21.95
CA ARG A 173 -6.76 10.77 22.31
C ARG A 173 -6.72 11.94 21.32
N LEU A 174 -6.84 11.67 20.02
CA LEU A 174 -6.87 12.69 18.98
C LEU A 174 -8.08 13.63 19.12
N LYS A 175 -9.25 13.10 19.54
CA LYS A 175 -10.42 13.91 19.91
C LYS A 175 -10.18 14.79 21.14
N LYS A 176 -9.51 14.26 22.19
CA LYS A 176 -9.19 15.04 23.39
C LYS A 176 -8.18 16.18 23.11
N GLU A 177 -7.30 16.00 22.14
CA GLU A 177 -6.28 16.98 21.77
C GLU A 177 -6.76 17.95 20.66
N GLY A 178 -8.03 17.84 20.20
CA GLY A 178 -8.63 18.71 19.17
C GLY A 178 -7.98 18.59 17.79
N LEU A 179 -7.37 17.43 17.51
CA LEU A 179 -6.66 17.18 16.25
C LEU A 179 -7.55 16.54 15.17
N VAL A 180 -8.76 16.09 15.54
CA VAL A 180 -9.79 15.57 14.63
C VAL A 180 -11.17 15.98 15.14
N ASP A 181 -12.01 16.50 14.26
CA ASP A 181 -13.41 16.77 14.51
C ASP A 181 -14.23 15.49 14.46
N GLY A 182 -15.25 15.38 15.29
CA GLY A 182 -16.09 14.20 15.48
C GLY A 182 -17.09 13.97 14.37
#